data_7d87dfdd23efb8a05e6b89f446530c2d
#
_entry.id   7d87dfdd23efb8a05e6b89f446530c2d
#
_cell.length_a   1.000
_cell.length_b   1.000
_cell.length_c   1.000
_cell.angle_alpha   90.00
_cell.angle_beta   90.00
_cell.angle_gamma   90.00
#
_symmetry.space_group_name_H-M   'P 1'
#
loop_
_entity.id
_entity.type
_entity.pdbx_description
1 polymer ?
#
loop_
_entity_poly.entity_id
_entity_poly.type
_entity_poly.pdbx_seq_one_letter_code
_entity_poly.pdbx_strand_id
1 'polypeptide(L)'
;MNTYKILTETLGAVAISILFSTHAIAQEQAAKDMKILNKEIKKKGNKVNVYMDLNLDQVKVASNKGLVFTPIIYKGEDTLKLPAVEVMGRKRFVYYERTKKTATENPLIVAKRENKKSQTLRYAYTTPYREWMKNSNFAISNDACGCNQKLLAENLLTNNTEALTTPQQLYQAYREPKAEVVKVRQENGSARLNFRINKWDIVKELGNNSNELATIKQTLDLVKNDPDVTITSITLHGYASPDGNYANNDKLSRNRTQALNQYLLKTYPVDKKLFKVESTAEDWEGTLKYIESHNIPQKAAALKIINSNLTPDQKEQTLAAKAGEAFRFLIDEVWPSLRRTDYTIEYDVKAFNLEEARKVMNTRPQKLSLQEMYMVANSYPKGSEEYNNVFDTAVKMFPEDKLANLNAAIAAIDRGDKVRAEKYLKKAGTGAEVDNTRGCLAVLNEDYVAAKQYFQKAVAGGLKGAQENLDKVNKVVE
;
A
#
# COMPACT_ATOMS: atom_id res chain seq x y z
N MET A 1 -40.23 -24.06 37.37
CA MET A 1 -41.13 -23.15 36.64
C MET A 1 -40.27 -22.04 36.06
N ASN A 2 -39.99 -22.11 34.83
CA ASN A 2 -39.95 -21.07 33.81
C ASN A 2 -39.18 -21.57 32.61
N THR A 3 -39.92 -21.74 31.58
CA THR A 3 -39.56 -22.26 30.27
C THR A 3 -38.81 -21.23 29.46
N TYR A 4 -37.60 -21.57 28.97
CA TYR A 4 -36.90 -20.82 27.93
C TYR A 4 -37.52 -21.10 26.56
N LYS A 5 -38.11 -20.08 25.96
CA LYS A 5 -38.52 -20.06 24.55
C LYS A 5 -37.30 -19.85 23.65
N ILE A 6 -36.98 -20.85 22.87
CA ILE A 6 -36.06 -20.76 21.74
C ILE A 6 -36.82 -20.07 20.60
N LEU A 7 -36.37 -18.87 20.19
CA LEU A 7 -36.81 -18.25 18.93
C LEU A 7 -35.98 -18.85 17.78
N THR A 8 -36.64 -19.63 16.97
CA THR A 8 -36.16 -20.04 15.65
C THR A 8 -36.47 -18.91 14.66
N GLU A 9 -35.41 -18.29 14.08
CA GLU A 9 -35.57 -17.41 12.94
C GLU A 9 -35.99 -18.21 11.71
N THR A 10 -37.22 -18.04 11.31
CA THR A 10 -37.75 -18.56 10.05
C THR A 10 -37.39 -17.59 8.92
N LEU A 11 -36.55 -18.05 7.98
CA LEU A 11 -36.40 -17.47 6.67
C LEU A 11 -37.76 -17.32 5.99
N GLY A 12 -38.18 -16.07 5.80
CA GLY A 12 -39.36 -15.73 5.03
C GLY A 12 -39.17 -15.99 3.54
N ALA A 13 -39.47 -17.22 3.09
CA ALA A 13 -39.70 -17.49 1.68
C ALA A 13 -41.06 -16.88 1.32
N VAL A 14 -41.10 -15.82 0.53
CA VAL A 14 -42.30 -15.30 -0.07
C VAL A 14 -42.75 -16.30 -1.13
N ALA A 15 -43.66 -17.17 -0.75
CA ALA A 15 -44.37 -18.05 -1.68
C ALA A 15 -45.43 -17.23 -2.43
N ILE A 16 -45.11 -16.84 -3.68
CA ILE A 16 -46.10 -16.27 -4.60
C ILE A 16 -46.94 -17.43 -5.11
N SER A 17 -48.22 -17.51 -4.64
CA SER A 17 -49.20 -18.44 -5.14
C SER A 17 -49.62 -18.04 -6.56
N ILE A 18 -49.26 -18.87 -7.54
CA ILE A 18 -49.57 -18.67 -8.96
C ILE A 18 -50.89 -19.43 -9.29
N LEU A 19 -51.92 -18.66 -9.61
CA LEU A 19 -53.11 -19.21 -10.29
C LEU A 19 -52.80 -19.29 -11.81
N PHE A 20 -52.52 -20.49 -12.29
CA PHE A 20 -52.23 -20.75 -13.70
C PHE A 20 -53.53 -20.87 -14.53
N SER A 21 -53.65 -20.00 -15.54
CA SER A 21 -54.56 -20.24 -16.67
C SER A 21 -53.77 -20.90 -17.80
N THR A 22 -54.33 -21.85 -18.51
CA THR A 22 -53.72 -22.64 -19.60
C THR A 22 -53.14 -21.77 -20.76
N HIS A 23 -53.52 -20.50 -20.86
CA HIS A 23 -52.99 -19.57 -21.85
C HIS A 23 -51.64 -18.91 -21.43
N ALA A 24 -51.28 -18.95 -20.15
CA ALA A 24 -50.01 -18.44 -19.66
C ALA A 24 -48.86 -19.41 -19.98
N ILE A 25 -49.11 -20.71 -19.95
CA ILE A 25 -48.11 -21.77 -20.13
C ILE A 25 -47.48 -21.74 -21.54
N ALA A 26 -48.22 -21.50 -22.59
CA ALA A 26 -47.67 -21.46 -23.96
C ALA A 26 -46.80 -20.20 -24.24
N GLN A 27 -46.97 -19.12 -23.43
CA GLN A 27 -46.19 -17.90 -23.56
C GLN A 27 -44.96 -17.89 -22.64
N GLU A 28 -45.02 -18.56 -21.50
CA GLU A 28 -43.91 -18.85 -20.64
C GLU A 28 -42.82 -19.67 -21.36
N GLN A 29 -43.23 -20.62 -22.21
CA GLN A 29 -42.31 -21.39 -23.06
C GLN A 29 -41.60 -20.53 -24.08
N ALA A 30 -42.27 -19.55 -24.69
CA ALA A 30 -41.67 -18.68 -25.70
C ALA A 30 -40.56 -17.72 -25.16
N ALA A 31 -40.66 -17.38 -23.87
CA ALA A 31 -39.65 -16.57 -23.19
C ALA A 31 -38.38 -17.38 -22.84
N LYS A 32 -38.49 -18.68 -22.60
CA LYS A 32 -37.39 -19.61 -22.32
C LYS A 32 -36.53 -19.90 -23.55
N ASP A 33 -37.05 -19.64 -24.73
CA ASP A 33 -36.39 -19.97 -26.02
C ASP A 33 -35.42 -18.87 -26.51
N MET A 34 -35.32 -17.73 -25.81
CA MET A 34 -34.31 -16.70 -26.13
C MET A 34 -32.93 -17.11 -25.59
N LYS A 35 -31.93 -17.05 -26.46
CA LYS A 35 -30.53 -17.28 -26.07
C LYS A 35 -29.77 -15.97 -26.04
N ILE A 36 -28.98 -15.79 -25.01
CA ILE A 36 -28.03 -14.68 -24.90
C ILE A 36 -26.68 -15.17 -25.43
N LEU A 37 -26.14 -14.46 -26.42
CA LEU A 37 -24.84 -14.71 -27.00
C LEU A 37 -23.95 -13.49 -26.77
N ASN A 38 -22.64 -13.68 -26.80
CA ASN A 38 -21.63 -12.59 -26.74
C ASN A 38 -21.92 -11.58 -25.60
N LYS A 39 -22.31 -12.07 -24.42
CA LYS A 39 -22.60 -11.21 -23.28
C LYS A 39 -21.31 -10.64 -22.71
N GLU A 40 -21.24 -9.31 -22.60
CA GLU A 40 -20.14 -8.59 -22.04
C GLU A 40 -20.66 -7.47 -21.13
N ILE A 41 -20.27 -7.47 -19.85
CA ILE A 41 -20.60 -6.42 -18.89
C ILE A 41 -19.28 -5.91 -18.31
N LYS A 42 -18.88 -4.69 -18.70
CA LYS A 42 -17.59 -4.12 -18.32
C LYS A 42 -17.77 -2.77 -17.62
N LYS A 43 -17.09 -2.60 -16.48
CA LYS A 43 -16.89 -1.29 -15.88
C LYS A 43 -15.77 -0.57 -16.63
N LYS A 44 -16.04 0.67 -17.08
CA LYS A 44 -15.04 1.57 -17.67
C LYS A 44 -15.15 2.94 -17.00
N GLY A 45 -14.17 3.26 -16.14
CA GLY A 45 -14.22 4.46 -15.31
C GLY A 45 -15.45 4.45 -14.38
N ASN A 46 -16.25 5.50 -14.41
CA ASN A 46 -17.48 5.63 -13.59
C ASN A 46 -18.74 5.14 -14.34
N LYS A 47 -18.60 4.24 -15.31
CA LYS A 47 -19.71 3.71 -16.12
C LYS A 47 -19.63 2.19 -16.22
N VAL A 48 -20.78 1.55 -16.40
CA VAL A 48 -20.92 0.14 -16.74
C VAL A 48 -21.47 0.03 -18.14
N ASN A 49 -20.75 -0.66 -19.02
CA ASN A 49 -21.18 -0.96 -20.38
C ASN A 49 -21.76 -2.38 -20.41
N VAL A 50 -22.92 -2.53 -20.98
CA VAL A 50 -23.60 -3.82 -21.13
C VAL A 50 -23.80 -4.09 -22.63
N TYR A 51 -23.17 -5.15 -23.13
CA TYR A 51 -23.30 -5.61 -24.49
C TYR A 51 -23.76 -7.05 -24.48
N MET A 52 -24.71 -7.39 -25.36
CA MET A 52 -25.13 -8.77 -25.58
C MET A 52 -25.87 -8.91 -26.90
N ASP A 53 -25.82 -10.08 -27.50
CA ASP A 53 -26.63 -10.45 -28.65
C ASP A 53 -27.77 -11.33 -28.18
N LEU A 54 -29.01 -10.90 -28.43
CA LEU A 54 -30.23 -11.63 -28.11
C LEU A 54 -30.66 -12.44 -29.33
N ASN A 55 -30.40 -13.73 -29.31
CA ASN A 55 -30.82 -14.64 -30.41
C ASN A 55 -32.28 -15.05 -30.18
N LEU A 56 -33.11 -14.75 -31.20
CA LEU A 56 -34.54 -14.97 -31.18
C LEU A 56 -34.96 -16.17 -32.05
N ASP A 57 -34.09 -17.01 -32.56
CA ASP A 57 -34.35 -18.03 -33.54
C ASP A 57 -35.44 -19.00 -33.07
N GLN A 58 -35.45 -19.37 -31.81
CA GLN A 58 -36.41 -20.24 -31.21
C GLN A 58 -37.63 -19.50 -30.63
N VAL A 59 -37.58 -18.18 -30.52
CA VAL A 59 -38.62 -17.34 -29.94
C VAL A 59 -39.83 -17.24 -30.89
N LYS A 60 -40.99 -17.61 -30.47
CA LYS A 60 -42.25 -17.49 -31.23
C LYS A 60 -43.16 -16.43 -30.58
N VAL A 61 -43.55 -15.42 -31.36
CA VAL A 61 -44.46 -14.36 -30.90
C VAL A 61 -45.74 -14.38 -31.73
N ALA A 62 -46.89 -14.49 -31.08
CA ALA A 62 -48.19 -14.41 -31.69
C ALA A 62 -48.44 -13.02 -32.31
N SER A 63 -49.15 -12.98 -33.45
CA SER A 63 -49.24 -11.74 -34.27
C SER A 63 -49.75 -10.51 -33.53
N ASN A 64 -50.61 -10.66 -32.53
CA ASN A 64 -51.23 -9.60 -31.71
C ASN A 64 -50.57 -9.42 -30.36
N LYS A 65 -49.46 -10.12 -30.04
CA LYS A 65 -48.77 -10.10 -28.76
C LYS A 65 -47.35 -9.54 -28.88
N GLY A 66 -46.71 -9.23 -27.75
CA GLY A 66 -45.31 -8.84 -27.63
C GLY A 66 -44.65 -9.50 -26.44
N LEU A 67 -43.35 -9.62 -26.49
CA LEU A 67 -42.50 -10.02 -25.37
C LEU A 67 -41.60 -8.84 -25.00
N VAL A 68 -41.37 -8.66 -23.71
CA VAL A 68 -40.49 -7.62 -23.17
C VAL A 68 -39.34 -8.32 -22.45
N PHE A 69 -38.13 -7.98 -22.82
CA PHE A 69 -36.89 -8.47 -22.19
C PHE A 69 -36.25 -7.29 -21.49
N THR A 70 -36.21 -7.30 -20.16
CA THR A 70 -35.62 -6.22 -19.36
C THR A 70 -34.34 -6.72 -18.70
N PRO A 71 -33.15 -6.26 -19.11
CA PRO A 71 -31.91 -6.58 -18.41
C PRO A 71 -31.88 -5.92 -17.04
N ILE A 72 -31.40 -6.66 -16.02
CA ILE A 72 -31.42 -6.26 -14.63
C ILE A 72 -30.05 -6.53 -14.03
N ILE A 73 -29.47 -5.54 -13.35
CA ILE A 73 -28.29 -5.69 -12.47
C ILE A 73 -28.82 -5.67 -11.04
N TYR A 74 -28.46 -6.66 -10.20
CA TYR A 74 -28.98 -6.73 -8.84
C TYR A 74 -27.97 -7.31 -7.84
N LYS A 75 -28.10 -6.90 -6.57
CA LYS A 75 -27.32 -7.42 -5.46
C LYS A 75 -28.08 -7.21 -4.14
N GLY A 76 -28.48 -8.31 -3.50
CA GLY A 76 -29.36 -8.22 -2.33
C GLY A 76 -30.66 -7.50 -2.69
N GLU A 77 -30.98 -6.43 -1.98
CA GLU A 77 -32.16 -5.60 -2.23
C GLU A 77 -31.94 -4.53 -3.33
N ASP A 78 -30.70 -4.21 -3.65
CA ASP A 78 -30.37 -3.23 -4.68
C ASP A 78 -30.63 -3.79 -6.07
N THR A 79 -31.37 -3.04 -6.89
CA THR A 79 -31.75 -3.46 -8.24
C THR A 79 -31.71 -2.26 -9.21
N LEU A 80 -31.15 -2.47 -10.39
CA LEU A 80 -31.23 -1.53 -11.51
C LEU A 80 -31.79 -2.23 -12.74
N LYS A 81 -32.98 -1.86 -13.14
CA LYS A 81 -33.58 -2.23 -14.44
C LYS A 81 -32.98 -1.36 -15.53
N LEU A 82 -32.43 -1.99 -16.58
CA LEU A 82 -31.92 -1.27 -17.76
C LEU A 82 -33.04 -1.16 -18.81
N PRO A 83 -32.89 -0.29 -19.84
CA PRO A 83 -33.91 -0.12 -20.86
C PRO A 83 -34.23 -1.43 -21.56
N ALA A 84 -35.52 -1.68 -21.73
CA ALA A 84 -36.04 -2.95 -22.23
C ALA A 84 -35.86 -3.14 -23.74
N VAL A 85 -35.96 -4.40 -24.18
CA VAL A 85 -36.13 -4.80 -25.59
C VAL A 85 -37.53 -5.34 -25.77
N GLU A 86 -38.31 -4.75 -26.66
CA GLU A 86 -39.65 -5.20 -27.02
C GLU A 86 -39.67 -5.91 -28.36
N VAL A 87 -40.07 -7.17 -28.33
CA VAL A 87 -40.19 -8.02 -29.54
C VAL A 87 -41.67 -8.27 -29.83
N MET A 88 -42.17 -7.71 -30.93
CA MET A 88 -43.60 -7.69 -31.24
C MET A 88 -43.94 -8.60 -32.43
N GLY A 89 -45.09 -9.25 -32.35
CA GLY A 89 -45.71 -9.93 -33.47
C GLY A 89 -46.26 -8.92 -34.50
N ARG A 90 -46.56 -9.38 -35.73
CA ARG A 90 -46.89 -8.52 -36.86
C ARG A 90 -47.99 -7.47 -36.62
N LYS A 91 -49.15 -7.88 -36.05
CA LYS A 91 -50.26 -6.93 -35.82
C LYS A 91 -49.92 -5.93 -34.71
N ARG A 92 -49.24 -6.37 -33.67
CA ARG A 92 -48.77 -5.52 -32.57
C ARG A 92 -47.74 -4.51 -33.05
N PHE A 93 -46.79 -4.92 -33.90
CA PHE A 93 -45.74 -4.03 -34.45
C PHE A 93 -46.37 -2.96 -35.36
N VAL A 94 -47.35 -3.31 -36.21
CA VAL A 94 -48.07 -2.31 -37.06
C VAL A 94 -48.82 -1.29 -36.15
N TYR A 95 -49.39 -1.76 -35.06
CA TYR A 95 -50.03 -0.86 -34.07
C TYR A 95 -48.97 0.10 -33.45
N TYR A 96 -47.81 -0.42 -33.08
CA TYR A 96 -46.69 0.40 -32.60
C TYR A 96 -46.25 1.44 -33.65
N GLU A 97 -46.07 1.05 -34.89
CA GLU A 97 -45.66 1.98 -35.94
C GLU A 97 -46.63 3.19 -36.08
N ARG A 98 -47.94 2.95 -35.91
CA ARG A 98 -48.96 3.95 -36.00
C ARG A 98 -49.11 4.84 -34.76
N THR A 99 -48.93 4.28 -33.57
CA THR A 99 -49.23 4.95 -32.27
C THR A 99 -48.02 5.31 -31.49
N LYS A 100 -46.85 4.71 -31.80
CA LYS A 100 -45.59 4.73 -31.01
C LYS A 100 -45.75 4.24 -29.55
N LYS A 101 -46.86 3.55 -29.24
CA LYS A 101 -47.14 3.01 -27.90
C LYS A 101 -46.39 1.70 -27.66
N THR A 102 -45.57 1.69 -26.62
CA THR A 102 -44.74 0.60 -26.12
C THR A 102 -45.35 0.02 -24.84
N ALA A 103 -44.87 -1.13 -24.39
CA ALA A 103 -45.30 -1.75 -23.12
C ALA A 103 -44.47 -1.19 -21.93
N THR A 104 -43.26 -0.76 -22.20
CA THR A 104 -42.36 -0.16 -21.22
C THR A 104 -42.07 1.30 -21.58
N GLU A 105 -41.64 2.09 -20.61
CA GLU A 105 -41.17 3.44 -20.88
C GLU A 105 -39.78 3.39 -21.55
N ASN A 106 -39.67 4.08 -22.70
CA ASN A 106 -38.41 4.24 -23.45
C ASN A 106 -37.61 2.93 -23.65
N PRO A 107 -38.15 1.92 -24.33
CA PRO A 107 -37.38 0.71 -24.63
C PRO A 107 -36.18 1.05 -25.53
N LEU A 108 -35.04 0.38 -25.31
CA LEU A 108 -33.86 0.59 -26.15
C LEU A 108 -34.05 0.07 -27.56
N ILE A 109 -34.76 -1.05 -27.71
CA ILE A 109 -35.03 -1.70 -29.00
C ILE A 109 -36.49 -2.10 -29.06
N VAL A 110 -37.13 -1.76 -30.16
CA VAL A 110 -38.44 -2.29 -30.56
C VAL A 110 -38.29 -3.03 -31.90
N ALA A 111 -38.56 -4.32 -31.90
CA ALA A 111 -38.35 -5.15 -33.05
C ALA A 111 -39.60 -5.99 -33.43
N LYS A 112 -39.87 -6.13 -34.72
CA LYS A 112 -40.84 -7.12 -35.22
C LYS A 112 -40.22 -8.52 -35.23
N ARG A 113 -40.86 -9.50 -34.63
CA ARG A 113 -40.43 -10.90 -34.76
C ARG A 113 -40.88 -11.48 -36.08
N GLU A 114 -39.92 -11.97 -36.85
CA GLU A 114 -40.16 -12.74 -38.09
C GLU A 114 -40.05 -14.24 -37.75
N ASN A 115 -41.12 -14.81 -37.26
CA ASN A 115 -41.17 -16.24 -36.91
C ASN A 115 -40.62 -17.12 -38.05
N LYS A 116 -39.86 -18.16 -37.70
CA LYS A 116 -39.16 -19.09 -38.65
C LYS A 116 -37.97 -18.49 -39.41
N LYS A 117 -37.55 -17.27 -39.11
CA LYS A 117 -36.31 -16.69 -39.65
C LYS A 117 -35.30 -16.51 -38.55
N SER A 118 -34.02 -16.64 -38.87
CA SER A 118 -32.93 -16.29 -37.94
C SER A 118 -32.97 -14.79 -37.66
N GLN A 119 -32.89 -14.42 -36.41
CA GLN A 119 -32.94 -13.03 -35.95
C GLN A 119 -32.18 -12.85 -34.67
N THR A 120 -31.18 -11.98 -34.70
CA THR A 120 -30.39 -11.58 -33.53
C THR A 120 -30.50 -10.08 -33.35
N LEU A 121 -30.74 -9.61 -32.12
CA LEU A 121 -30.79 -8.20 -31.76
C LEU A 121 -29.58 -7.87 -30.89
N ARG A 122 -28.82 -6.86 -31.32
CA ARG A 122 -27.66 -6.38 -30.58
C ARG A 122 -28.11 -5.35 -29.55
N TYR A 123 -27.90 -5.67 -28.26
CA TYR A 123 -28.15 -4.79 -27.14
C TYR A 123 -26.85 -4.13 -26.72
N ALA A 124 -26.83 -2.79 -26.65
CA ALA A 124 -25.68 -2.01 -26.17
C ALA A 124 -26.19 -0.83 -25.31
N TYR A 125 -25.87 -0.82 -24.05
CA TYR A 125 -26.28 0.23 -23.13
C TYR A 125 -25.21 0.57 -22.11
N THR A 126 -25.10 1.87 -21.76
CA THR A 126 -24.14 2.35 -20.77
C THR A 126 -24.89 3.03 -19.63
N THR A 127 -24.61 2.64 -18.40
CA THR A 127 -25.20 3.23 -17.17
C THR A 127 -24.08 3.73 -16.24
N PRO A 128 -24.34 4.77 -15.40
CA PRO A 128 -23.41 5.14 -14.34
C PRO A 128 -23.14 3.97 -13.40
N TYR A 129 -21.87 3.79 -13.03
CA TYR A 129 -21.50 2.82 -12.01
C TYR A 129 -21.95 3.29 -10.61
N ARG A 130 -22.47 2.38 -9.80
CA ARG A 130 -22.77 2.58 -8.38
C ARG A 130 -22.03 1.54 -7.56
N GLU A 131 -21.54 1.90 -6.37
CA GLU A 131 -20.71 1.01 -5.54
C GLU A 131 -21.34 -0.35 -5.24
N TRP A 132 -22.65 -0.42 -5.06
CA TRP A 132 -23.35 -1.67 -4.85
C TRP A 132 -23.28 -2.64 -6.05
N MET A 133 -23.01 -2.12 -7.27
CA MET A 133 -22.86 -2.95 -8.48
C MET A 133 -21.58 -3.79 -8.47
N LYS A 134 -20.68 -3.52 -7.54
CA LYS A 134 -19.49 -4.36 -7.31
C LYS A 134 -19.92 -5.76 -6.88
N ASN A 135 -19.53 -6.79 -7.67
CA ASN A 135 -19.95 -8.18 -7.45
C ASN A 135 -21.49 -8.38 -7.48
N SER A 136 -22.18 -7.64 -8.35
CA SER A 136 -23.61 -7.81 -8.59
C SER A 136 -23.88 -8.96 -9.54
N ASN A 137 -25.13 -9.41 -9.57
CA ASN A 137 -25.65 -10.39 -10.50
C ASN A 137 -26.33 -9.70 -11.68
N PHE A 138 -26.44 -10.42 -12.80
CA PHE A 138 -27.17 -9.98 -13.97
C PHE A 138 -28.26 -10.97 -14.31
N ALA A 139 -29.45 -10.46 -14.61
CA ALA A 139 -30.59 -11.27 -15.04
C ALA A 139 -31.31 -10.57 -16.21
N ILE A 140 -32.12 -11.30 -16.94
CA ILE A 140 -33.11 -10.72 -17.84
C ILE A 140 -34.48 -11.14 -17.36
N SER A 141 -35.34 -10.15 -17.05
CA SER A 141 -36.74 -10.36 -16.83
C SER A 141 -37.46 -10.49 -18.17
N ASN A 142 -38.33 -11.46 -18.26
CA ASN A 142 -39.13 -11.70 -19.45
C ASN A 142 -40.60 -11.52 -19.12
N ASP A 143 -41.23 -10.58 -19.80
CA ASP A 143 -42.63 -10.26 -19.62
C ASP A 143 -43.39 -10.44 -20.92
N ALA A 144 -44.59 -10.99 -20.85
CA ALA A 144 -45.48 -11.10 -22.00
C ALA A 144 -46.52 -9.98 -21.98
N CYS A 145 -46.67 -9.26 -23.07
CA CYS A 145 -47.63 -8.16 -23.23
C CYS A 145 -48.81 -8.59 -24.12
N GLY A 146 -50.01 -8.36 -23.63
CA GLY A 146 -51.22 -8.43 -24.43
C GLY A 146 -51.53 -7.11 -25.16
N CYS A 147 -52.65 -7.07 -25.93
CA CYS A 147 -53.08 -5.85 -26.64
C CYS A 147 -53.35 -4.64 -25.72
N ASN A 148 -53.61 -4.88 -24.43
CA ASN A 148 -53.94 -3.87 -23.45
C ASN A 148 -52.78 -3.41 -22.61
N GLN A 149 -51.51 -3.69 -23.00
CA GLN A 149 -50.28 -3.24 -22.32
C GLN A 149 -50.10 -3.76 -20.87
N LYS A 150 -50.87 -4.76 -20.40
CA LYS A 150 -50.66 -5.39 -19.10
C LYS A 150 -49.56 -6.43 -19.17
N LEU A 151 -48.60 -6.35 -18.24
CA LEU A 151 -47.63 -7.43 -17.95
C LEU A 151 -48.41 -8.66 -17.47
N LEU A 152 -48.22 -9.83 -18.11
CA LEU A 152 -48.98 -11.04 -17.87
C LEU A 152 -48.20 -12.04 -16.99
N ALA A 153 -46.88 -12.01 -17.01
CA ALA A 153 -46.00 -12.83 -16.16
C ALA A 153 -44.56 -12.24 -16.12
N GLU A 154 -43.91 -12.37 -14.99
CA GLU A 154 -42.53 -12.00 -14.81
C GLU A 154 -41.71 -13.26 -14.50
N ASN A 155 -40.75 -13.59 -15.35
CA ASN A 155 -39.82 -14.69 -15.16
C ASN A 155 -38.38 -14.19 -15.19
N LEU A 156 -37.60 -14.50 -14.17
CA LEU A 156 -36.20 -14.17 -14.07
C LEU A 156 -35.35 -15.31 -14.63
N LEU A 157 -34.62 -15.04 -15.73
CA LEU A 157 -33.56 -15.91 -16.22
C LEU A 157 -32.24 -15.44 -15.62
N THR A 158 -31.74 -16.14 -14.62
CA THR A 158 -30.48 -15.82 -13.98
C THR A 158 -29.31 -16.34 -14.81
N ASN A 159 -28.45 -15.43 -15.27
CA ASN A 159 -27.10 -15.75 -15.68
C ASN A 159 -26.15 -15.00 -14.78
N ASN A 160 -25.27 -15.73 -14.08
CA ASN A 160 -24.27 -15.10 -13.23
C ASN A 160 -23.42 -14.13 -14.06
N THR A 161 -23.34 -12.88 -13.60
CA THR A 161 -22.28 -12.00 -14.05
C THR A 161 -20.97 -12.55 -13.53
N GLU A 162 -19.99 -12.68 -14.38
CA GLU A 162 -18.61 -12.82 -13.88
C GLU A 162 -18.33 -11.59 -13.02
N ALA A 163 -17.99 -11.84 -11.77
CA ALA A 163 -17.67 -10.76 -10.84
C ALA A 163 -16.53 -9.92 -11.42
N LEU A 164 -16.73 -8.61 -11.46
CA LEU A 164 -15.67 -7.69 -11.85
C LEU A 164 -14.45 -7.99 -10.97
N THR A 165 -13.32 -8.29 -11.60
CA THR A 165 -12.09 -8.64 -10.88
C THR A 165 -11.67 -7.45 -10.01
N THR A 166 -11.56 -7.68 -8.71
CA THR A 166 -11.11 -6.66 -7.76
C THR A 166 -9.75 -7.08 -7.18
N PRO A 167 -8.93 -6.14 -6.69
CA PRO A 167 -7.65 -6.49 -6.07
C PRO A 167 -7.76 -7.53 -4.95
N GLN A 168 -8.85 -7.50 -4.16
CA GLN A 168 -9.09 -8.46 -3.08
C GLN A 168 -9.38 -9.89 -3.57
N GLN A 169 -9.72 -10.07 -4.85
CA GLN A 169 -9.92 -11.38 -5.49
C GLN A 169 -8.65 -11.91 -6.15
N LEU A 170 -7.59 -11.12 -6.20
CA LEU A 170 -6.31 -11.51 -6.76
C LEU A 170 -5.44 -12.19 -5.71
N TYR A 171 -4.60 -13.12 -6.16
CA TYR A 171 -3.58 -13.71 -5.32
C TYR A 171 -2.55 -12.65 -4.89
N GLN A 172 -2.34 -12.52 -3.59
CA GLN A 172 -1.39 -11.61 -2.98
C GLN A 172 -0.18 -12.39 -2.43
N ALA A 173 1.01 -12.00 -2.87
CA ALA A 173 2.26 -12.69 -2.58
C ALA A 173 2.98 -12.11 -1.35
N TYR A 174 2.31 -12.05 -0.18
CA TYR A 174 2.98 -11.70 1.08
C TYR A 174 4.14 -12.65 1.35
N ARG A 175 5.27 -12.09 1.79
CA ARG A 175 6.46 -12.88 2.12
C ARG A 175 6.82 -12.73 3.58
N GLU A 176 7.11 -13.88 4.21
CA GLU A 176 7.64 -13.92 5.56
C GLU A 176 9.11 -13.50 5.55
N PRO A 177 9.50 -12.52 6.40
CA PRO A 177 10.88 -12.16 6.59
C PRO A 177 11.67 -13.28 7.29
N LYS A 178 12.97 -13.33 7.01
CA LYS A 178 13.87 -14.20 7.77
C LYS A 178 13.99 -13.70 9.20
N ALA A 179 14.08 -14.64 10.16
CA ALA A 179 14.36 -14.30 11.54
C ALA A 179 15.76 -13.68 11.68
N GLU A 180 15.86 -12.59 12.45
CA GLU A 180 17.16 -12.09 12.91
C GLU A 180 17.66 -13.00 14.02
N VAL A 181 18.85 -13.55 13.88
CA VAL A 181 19.46 -14.41 14.92
C VAL A 181 19.76 -13.58 16.17
N VAL A 182 20.28 -12.38 15.99
CA VAL A 182 20.52 -11.39 17.05
C VAL A 182 19.99 -10.04 16.53
N LYS A 183 19.16 -9.39 17.32
CA LYS A 183 18.61 -8.08 16.99
C LYS A 183 19.51 -6.98 17.54
N VAL A 184 20.53 -6.59 16.78
CA VAL A 184 21.40 -5.47 17.14
C VAL A 184 20.69 -4.15 16.83
N ARG A 185 20.65 -3.27 17.80
CA ARG A 185 20.13 -1.89 17.67
C ARG A 185 21.14 -0.91 18.22
N GLN A 186 20.98 0.37 17.89
CA GLN A 186 21.87 1.40 18.38
C GLN A 186 21.14 2.71 18.68
N GLU A 187 21.64 3.41 19.69
CA GLU A 187 21.29 4.80 19.97
C GLU A 187 22.50 5.67 19.70
N ASN A 188 22.29 6.76 18.97
CA ASN A 188 23.36 7.69 18.59
C ASN A 188 23.08 9.07 19.19
N GLY A 189 24.14 9.73 19.56
CA GLY A 189 24.07 11.12 20.00
C GLY A 189 25.39 11.85 19.81
N SER A 190 25.35 13.14 20.03
CA SER A 190 26.53 14.01 19.93
C SER A 190 26.54 14.98 21.12
N ALA A 191 27.67 15.13 21.75
CA ALA A 191 27.87 16.04 22.86
C ALA A 191 28.94 17.09 22.53
N ARG A 192 28.61 18.36 22.80
CA ARG A 192 29.51 19.51 22.58
C ARG A 192 29.99 20.04 23.90
N LEU A 193 30.95 19.33 24.48
CA LEU A 193 31.52 19.75 25.77
C LEU A 193 32.49 20.95 25.57
N ASN A 194 32.32 21.93 26.43
CA ASN A 194 33.22 23.09 26.50
C ASN A 194 34.42 22.75 27.35
N PHE A 195 35.60 23.10 26.87
CA PHE A 195 36.87 22.94 27.56
C PHE A 195 37.60 24.28 27.62
N ARG A 196 38.39 24.45 28.67
CA ARG A 196 39.33 25.59 28.73
C ARG A 196 40.39 25.46 27.62
N ILE A 197 40.95 26.56 27.19
CA ILE A 197 41.96 26.58 26.14
C ILE A 197 43.10 25.59 26.45
N ASN A 198 43.43 24.71 25.52
CA ASN A 198 44.45 23.67 25.66
C ASN A 198 44.24 22.73 26.89
N LYS A 199 43.01 22.58 27.36
CA LYS A 199 42.68 21.68 28.47
C LYS A 199 41.67 20.64 28.00
N TRP A 200 41.54 19.55 28.80
CA TRP A 200 40.62 18.43 28.56
C TRP A 200 39.89 18.00 29.82
N ASP A 201 40.09 18.69 30.97
CA ASP A 201 39.33 18.45 32.20
C ASP A 201 37.86 18.87 32.01
N ILE A 202 36.93 17.97 32.38
CA ILE A 202 35.48 18.24 32.31
C ILE A 202 35.09 19.06 33.55
N VAL A 203 34.71 20.30 33.29
CA VAL A 203 34.13 21.20 34.31
C VAL A 203 32.64 21.33 34.01
N LYS A 204 31.78 20.82 34.88
CA LYS A 204 30.33 20.78 34.68
C LYS A 204 29.70 22.15 34.48
N GLU A 205 30.18 23.14 35.20
CA GLU A 205 29.66 24.50 35.22
C GLU A 205 30.18 25.35 34.02
N LEU A 206 31.06 24.80 33.19
CA LEU A 206 31.62 25.51 32.04
C LEU A 206 30.64 25.43 30.86
N GLY A 207 30.10 26.58 30.45
CA GLY A 207 29.19 26.69 29.31
C GLY A 207 27.96 25.80 29.49
N ASN A 208 27.66 24.94 28.47
CA ASN A 208 26.50 24.05 28.48
C ASN A 208 26.81 22.63 28.98
N ASN A 209 27.95 22.37 29.58
CA ASN A 209 28.41 21.02 29.92
C ASN A 209 27.41 20.24 30.79
N SER A 210 26.75 20.89 31.73
CA SER A 210 25.74 20.21 32.59
C SER A 210 24.60 19.59 31.74
N ASN A 211 24.10 20.30 30.74
CA ASN A 211 23.03 19.81 29.87
C ASN A 211 23.52 18.72 28.93
N GLU A 212 24.70 18.90 28.33
CA GLU A 212 25.32 17.89 27.43
C GLU A 212 25.54 16.57 28.16
N LEU A 213 26.10 16.62 29.39
CA LEU A 213 26.29 15.43 30.23
C LEU A 213 24.95 14.80 30.69
N ALA A 214 23.92 15.62 30.95
CA ALA A 214 22.59 15.11 31.24
C ALA A 214 21.95 14.39 30.07
N THR A 215 22.14 14.89 28.84
CA THR A 215 21.64 14.24 27.62
C THR A 215 22.31 12.88 27.39
N ILE A 216 23.63 12.79 27.54
CA ILE A 216 24.34 11.49 27.47
C ILE A 216 23.77 10.53 28.51
N LYS A 217 23.57 11.04 29.74
CA LYS A 217 22.98 10.25 30.84
C LYS A 217 21.62 9.70 30.45
N GLN A 218 20.72 10.54 29.99
CA GLN A 218 19.37 10.12 29.57
C GLN A 218 19.42 9.01 28.53
N THR A 219 20.28 9.14 27.51
CA THR A 219 20.44 8.11 26.48
C THR A 219 20.94 6.78 27.06
N LEU A 220 21.94 6.83 27.95
CA LEU A 220 22.44 5.63 28.62
C LEU A 220 21.38 4.99 29.53
N ASP A 221 20.62 5.80 30.30
CA ASP A 221 19.56 5.30 31.18
C ASP A 221 18.40 4.66 30.41
N LEU A 222 18.05 5.20 29.23
CA LEU A 222 17.02 4.62 28.35
C LEU A 222 17.36 3.18 27.94
N VAL A 223 18.63 2.92 27.61
CA VAL A 223 19.07 1.59 27.19
C VAL A 223 19.34 0.69 28.41
N LYS A 224 20.06 1.19 29.41
CA LYS A 224 20.48 0.40 30.57
C LYS A 224 19.32 -0.08 31.44
N ASN A 225 18.27 0.74 31.60
CA ASN A 225 17.13 0.41 32.47
C ASN A 225 16.06 -0.39 31.72
N ASP A 226 16.27 -0.73 30.46
CA ASP A 226 15.36 -1.51 29.67
C ASP A 226 15.61 -3.02 29.85
N PRO A 227 14.65 -3.78 30.42
CA PRO A 227 14.83 -5.21 30.72
C PRO A 227 14.92 -6.09 29.47
N ASP A 228 14.58 -5.55 28.29
CA ASP A 228 14.56 -6.28 27.02
C ASP A 228 15.89 -6.18 26.26
N VAL A 229 16.85 -5.40 26.76
CA VAL A 229 18.09 -5.12 26.03
C VAL A 229 19.34 -5.41 26.87
N THR A 230 20.44 -5.72 26.17
CA THR A 230 21.76 -5.88 26.76
C THR A 230 22.76 -5.02 25.98
N ILE A 231 23.42 -4.06 26.66
CA ILE A 231 24.43 -3.22 26.03
C ILE A 231 25.63 -4.08 25.63
N THR A 232 26.04 -3.98 24.38
CA THR A 232 27.17 -4.72 23.80
C THR A 232 28.38 -3.84 23.55
N SER A 233 28.19 -2.54 23.22
CA SER A 233 29.29 -1.61 23.09
C SER A 233 28.85 -0.16 23.31
N ILE A 234 29.76 0.69 23.77
CA ILE A 234 29.63 2.15 23.86
C ILE A 234 30.84 2.78 23.20
N THR A 235 30.64 3.30 22.00
CA THR A 235 31.71 3.98 21.25
C THR A 235 31.64 5.48 21.51
N LEU A 236 32.75 6.09 21.90
CA LEU A 236 32.94 7.52 22.00
C LEU A 236 33.93 7.96 20.94
N HIS A 237 33.54 8.85 20.02
CA HIS A 237 34.39 9.36 18.97
C HIS A 237 34.51 10.89 19.06
N GLY A 238 35.65 11.36 19.50
CA GLY A 238 35.92 12.79 19.67
C GLY A 238 36.48 13.44 18.43
N TYR A 239 36.04 14.65 18.17
CA TYR A 239 36.50 15.45 17.02
C TYR A 239 37.06 16.79 17.52
N ALA A 240 38.19 17.20 16.97
CA ALA A 240 38.58 18.61 16.97
C ALA A 240 38.25 19.24 15.62
N SER A 241 38.27 20.55 15.59
CA SER A 241 38.05 21.33 14.37
C SER A 241 39.36 21.52 13.61
N PRO A 242 39.32 21.80 12.30
CA PRO A 242 40.50 21.99 11.47
C PRO A 242 41.36 23.22 11.80
N ASP A 243 40.92 24.11 12.69
CA ASP A 243 41.70 25.30 13.08
C ASP A 243 42.86 24.95 14.00
N GLY A 244 44.06 25.36 13.62
CA GLY A 244 45.28 25.16 14.38
C GLY A 244 46.13 23.97 13.94
N ASN A 245 47.20 23.71 14.67
CA ASN A 245 48.15 22.67 14.30
C ASN A 245 47.59 21.26 14.51
N TYR A 246 47.72 20.41 13.49
CA TYR A 246 47.20 19.02 13.47
C TYR A 246 47.64 18.19 14.70
N ALA A 247 48.95 18.27 15.07
CA ALA A 247 49.48 17.50 16.19
C ALA A 247 48.85 17.92 17.54
N ASN A 248 48.53 19.19 17.71
CA ASN A 248 47.84 19.71 18.87
C ASN A 248 46.32 19.25 18.86
N ASN A 249 45.70 19.34 17.70
CA ASN A 249 44.30 18.89 17.53
C ASN A 249 44.17 17.39 17.76
N ASP A 250 45.10 16.55 17.31
CA ASP A 250 45.16 15.12 17.61
C ASP A 250 45.25 14.87 19.13
N LYS A 251 46.14 15.58 19.83
CA LYS A 251 46.25 15.47 21.28
C LYS A 251 44.98 15.93 22.00
N LEU A 252 44.38 17.04 21.57
CA LEU A 252 43.16 17.57 22.20
C LEU A 252 41.96 16.67 21.97
N SER A 253 41.70 16.20 20.75
CA SER A 253 40.59 15.31 20.45
C SER A 253 40.66 14.04 21.26
N ARG A 254 41.82 13.39 21.29
CA ARG A 254 42.08 12.16 22.05
C ARG A 254 41.90 12.34 23.54
N ASN A 255 42.51 13.36 24.14
CA ASN A 255 42.46 13.60 25.58
C ASN A 255 41.06 14.02 26.05
N ARG A 256 40.32 14.82 25.28
CA ARG A 256 38.96 15.24 25.58
C ARG A 256 37.99 14.02 25.55
N THR A 257 38.14 13.15 24.56
CA THR A 257 37.33 11.92 24.48
C THR A 257 37.64 10.98 25.64
N GLN A 258 38.93 10.83 25.97
CA GLN A 258 39.34 10.02 27.11
C GLN A 258 38.87 10.60 28.44
N ALA A 259 38.81 11.92 28.58
CA ALA A 259 38.24 12.57 29.77
C ALA A 259 36.73 12.30 29.91
N LEU A 260 35.96 12.31 28.78
CA LEU A 260 34.56 11.93 28.81
C LEU A 260 34.39 10.45 29.19
N ASN A 261 35.20 9.54 28.61
CA ASN A 261 35.19 8.13 29.00
C ASN A 261 35.41 7.94 30.50
N GLN A 262 36.45 8.58 31.08
CA GLN A 262 36.72 8.51 32.51
C GLN A 262 35.57 9.08 33.35
N TYR A 263 34.96 10.17 32.92
CA TYR A 263 33.80 10.75 33.55
C TYR A 263 32.62 9.77 33.59
N LEU A 264 32.32 9.14 32.46
CA LEU A 264 31.23 8.17 32.36
C LEU A 264 31.51 6.92 33.20
N LEU A 265 32.71 6.34 33.14
CA LEU A 265 33.11 5.21 33.97
C LEU A 265 33.00 5.50 35.49
N LYS A 266 33.30 6.75 35.92
CA LYS A 266 33.16 7.16 37.32
C LYS A 266 31.71 7.37 37.73
N THR A 267 30.87 7.80 36.82
CA THR A 267 29.51 8.25 37.12
C THR A 267 28.47 7.17 36.90
N TYR A 268 28.74 6.18 36.00
CA TYR A 268 27.83 5.12 35.61
C TYR A 268 28.43 3.75 35.91
N PRO A 269 27.67 2.83 36.54
CA PRO A 269 28.08 1.46 36.76
C PRO A 269 27.91 0.62 35.47
N VAL A 270 28.78 0.85 34.50
CA VAL A 270 28.86 0.12 33.20
C VAL A 270 30.25 -0.49 33.08
N ASP A 271 30.34 -1.74 32.59
CA ASP A 271 31.64 -2.41 32.45
C ASP A 271 32.54 -1.60 31.48
N LYS A 272 33.74 -1.30 31.96
CA LYS A 272 34.77 -0.61 31.17
C LYS A 272 35.13 -1.29 29.85
N LYS A 273 34.92 -2.61 29.76
CA LYS A 273 35.17 -3.40 28.56
C LYS A 273 34.25 -3.07 27.39
N LEU A 274 33.08 -2.49 27.70
CA LEU A 274 32.11 -2.08 26.69
C LEU A 274 32.48 -0.79 25.99
N PHE A 275 33.40 0.02 26.57
CA PHE A 275 33.79 1.29 26.01
C PHE A 275 34.86 1.14 24.94
N LYS A 276 34.62 1.76 23.78
CA LYS A 276 35.58 2.01 22.70
C LYS A 276 35.80 3.52 22.60
N VAL A 277 37.05 3.96 22.56
CA VAL A 277 37.41 5.39 22.49
C VAL A 277 38.19 5.64 21.24
N GLU A 278 37.64 6.49 20.40
CA GLU A 278 38.17 6.87 19.09
C GLU A 278 38.30 8.38 19.00
N SER A 279 39.15 8.88 18.14
CA SER A 279 39.31 10.33 17.90
C SER A 279 39.73 10.64 16.48
N THR A 280 39.28 11.79 16.01
CA THR A 280 39.69 12.40 14.74
C THR A 280 40.32 13.74 15.07
N ALA A 281 41.57 13.95 14.65
CA ALA A 281 42.31 15.13 14.93
C ALA A 281 41.66 16.40 14.37
N GLU A 282 41.13 16.31 13.15
CA GLU A 282 40.47 17.41 12.43
C GLU A 282 39.31 16.90 11.58
N ASP A 283 38.12 17.43 11.81
CA ASP A 283 36.90 17.01 11.13
C ASP A 283 36.75 17.67 9.73
N TRP A 284 37.65 17.32 8.83
CA TRP A 284 37.55 17.75 7.44
C TRP A 284 36.37 17.17 6.69
N GLU A 285 35.90 15.97 7.09
CA GLU A 285 34.71 15.35 6.53
C GLU A 285 33.43 16.14 6.90
N GLY A 286 33.32 16.54 8.17
CA GLY A 286 32.22 17.41 8.63
C GLY A 286 32.27 18.78 7.94
N THR A 287 33.46 19.34 7.76
CA THR A 287 33.65 20.57 7.01
C THR A 287 33.18 20.43 5.56
N LEU A 288 33.54 19.35 4.87
CA LEU A 288 33.13 19.06 3.49
C LEU A 288 31.62 18.92 3.38
N LYS A 289 31.00 18.10 4.22
CA LYS A 289 29.53 17.90 4.27
C LYS A 289 28.78 19.21 4.46
N TYR A 290 29.30 20.09 5.33
CA TYR A 290 28.70 21.41 5.55
C TYR A 290 28.74 22.24 4.27
N ILE A 291 29.93 22.35 3.65
CA ILE A 291 30.14 23.16 2.44
C ILE A 291 29.26 22.63 1.28
N GLU A 292 29.16 21.33 1.10
CA GLU A 292 28.36 20.73 0.03
C GLU A 292 26.89 21.09 0.16
N SER A 293 26.37 21.08 1.39
CA SER A 293 24.94 21.30 1.69
C SER A 293 24.52 22.76 1.89
N HIS A 294 25.49 23.69 2.03
CA HIS A 294 25.22 25.10 2.30
C HIS A 294 25.88 26.01 1.25
N ASN A 295 25.36 27.22 1.13
CA ASN A 295 25.97 28.25 0.31
C ASN A 295 26.93 29.08 1.19
N ILE A 296 28.24 29.01 0.89
CA ILE A 296 29.26 29.75 1.61
C ILE A 296 30.06 30.68 0.65
N PRO A 297 30.70 31.74 1.16
CA PRO A 297 31.61 32.52 0.33
C PRO A 297 32.69 31.65 -0.31
N GLN A 298 33.08 31.95 -1.54
CA GLN A 298 34.13 31.23 -2.28
C GLN A 298 34.05 29.71 -2.27
N LYS A 299 32.79 29.13 -2.25
CA LYS A 299 32.50 27.68 -2.13
C LYS A 299 33.34 26.82 -3.07
N ALA A 300 33.44 27.19 -4.37
CA ALA A 300 34.15 26.39 -5.35
C ALA A 300 35.66 26.30 -5.06
N ALA A 301 36.26 27.40 -4.59
CA ALA A 301 37.71 27.44 -4.21
C ALA A 301 37.94 26.60 -2.94
N ALA A 302 37.05 26.71 -1.94
CA ALA A 302 37.12 25.93 -0.71
C ALA A 302 37.01 24.42 -0.98
N LEU A 303 36.04 23.98 -1.79
CA LEU A 303 35.85 22.55 -2.17
C LEU A 303 37.09 22.00 -2.88
N LYS A 304 37.72 22.81 -3.80
CA LYS A 304 38.92 22.37 -4.51
C LYS A 304 40.09 22.15 -3.55
N ILE A 305 40.25 23.01 -2.53
CA ILE A 305 41.33 22.91 -1.56
C ILE A 305 41.07 21.71 -0.62
N ILE A 306 39.89 21.58 -0.10
CA ILE A 306 39.56 20.51 0.85
C ILE A 306 39.67 19.12 0.21
N ASN A 307 39.27 18.98 -1.05
CA ASN A 307 39.38 17.72 -1.80
C ASN A 307 40.80 17.48 -2.40
N SER A 308 41.76 18.36 -2.15
CA SER A 308 43.14 18.15 -2.62
C SER A 308 43.91 17.17 -1.74
N ASN A 309 45.02 16.66 -2.25
CA ASN A 309 45.98 15.80 -1.54
C ASN A 309 46.92 16.52 -0.58
N LEU A 310 46.62 17.76 -0.21
CA LEU A 310 47.39 18.52 0.77
C LEU A 310 47.27 17.92 2.17
N THR A 311 48.30 18.10 3.00
CA THR A 311 48.20 17.76 4.41
C THR A 311 47.15 18.64 5.11
N PRO A 312 46.60 18.24 6.26
CA PRO A 312 45.64 19.05 7.01
C PRO A 312 46.12 20.49 7.25
N ASP A 313 47.31 20.70 7.80
CA ASP A 313 47.87 22.02 8.03
C ASP A 313 48.04 22.82 6.72
N GLN A 314 48.42 22.15 5.62
CA GLN A 314 48.53 22.79 4.30
C GLN A 314 47.16 23.19 3.73
N LYS A 315 46.09 22.39 3.99
CA LYS A 315 44.74 22.76 3.59
C LYS A 315 44.31 24.03 4.31
N GLU A 316 44.52 24.12 5.61
CA GLU A 316 44.19 25.31 6.42
C GLU A 316 44.92 26.55 5.90
N GLN A 317 46.24 26.47 5.74
CA GLN A 317 47.06 27.56 5.20
C GLN A 317 46.62 27.97 3.79
N THR A 318 46.31 27.01 2.93
CA THR A 318 45.88 27.30 1.54
C THR A 318 44.46 27.92 1.52
N LEU A 319 43.56 27.50 2.40
CA LEU A 319 42.26 28.14 2.57
C LEU A 319 42.40 29.60 3.00
N ALA A 320 43.23 29.85 4.01
CA ALA A 320 43.52 31.21 4.46
C ALA A 320 44.07 32.10 3.37
N ALA A 321 45.03 31.58 2.56
CA ALA A 321 45.73 32.35 1.53
C ALA A 321 44.89 32.54 0.24
N LYS A 322 44.08 31.54 -0.19
CA LYS A 322 43.44 31.51 -1.52
C LYS A 322 41.92 31.58 -1.49
N ALA A 323 41.31 31.36 -0.33
CA ALA A 323 39.86 31.40 -0.11
C ALA A 323 39.53 32.04 1.26
N GLY A 324 40.11 33.22 1.52
CA GLY A 324 40.12 33.86 2.84
C GLY A 324 38.73 34.23 3.38
N GLU A 325 37.74 34.50 2.53
CA GLU A 325 36.35 34.71 2.98
C GLU A 325 35.70 33.40 3.44
N ALA A 326 35.93 32.31 2.69
CA ALA A 326 35.48 30.98 3.11
C ALA A 326 36.18 30.57 4.41
N PHE A 327 37.46 30.79 4.52
CA PHE A 327 38.25 30.46 5.72
C PHE A 327 37.70 31.14 6.97
N ARG A 328 37.48 32.48 6.90
CA ARG A 328 36.87 33.22 8.02
C ARG A 328 35.50 32.71 8.37
N PHE A 329 34.64 32.48 7.36
CA PHE A 329 33.32 31.91 7.56
C PHE A 329 33.38 30.55 8.27
N LEU A 330 34.31 29.68 7.86
CA LEU A 330 34.48 28.36 8.48
C LEU A 330 34.93 28.46 9.92
N ILE A 331 35.88 29.34 10.25
CA ILE A 331 36.35 29.56 11.62
C ILE A 331 35.23 30.08 12.52
N ASP A 332 34.48 31.06 12.05
CA ASP A 332 33.52 31.78 12.89
C ASP A 332 32.21 31.00 13.05
N GLU A 333 31.72 30.36 11.98
CA GLU A 333 30.35 29.79 11.95
C GLU A 333 30.34 28.27 11.96
N VAL A 334 31.33 27.58 11.40
CA VAL A 334 31.25 26.14 11.14
C VAL A 334 32.10 25.33 12.11
N TRP A 335 33.40 25.62 12.17
CA TRP A 335 34.35 24.83 12.95
C TRP A 335 34.09 24.78 14.45
N PRO A 336 33.54 25.81 15.11
CA PRO A 336 33.13 25.68 16.51
C PRO A 336 32.13 24.55 16.75
N SER A 337 31.22 24.31 15.79
CA SER A 337 30.18 23.24 15.88
C SER A 337 30.76 21.85 15.65
N LEU A 338 31.94 21.72 15.01
CA LEU A 338 32.59 20.44 14.75
C LEU A 338 33.36 19.89 15.97
N ARG A 339 33.61 20.73 16.99
CA ARG A 339 34.24 20.32 18.26
C ARG A 339 33.21 19.56 19.12
N ARG A 340 33.15 18.23 18.93
CA ARG A 340 32.17 17.39 19.58
C ARG A 340 32.73 16.01 19.91
N THR A 341 31.99 15.26 20.71
CA THR A 341 32.12 13.82 20.85
C THR A 341 30.82 13.16 20.45
N ASP A 342 30.88 12.39 19.39
CA ASP A 342 29.75 11.52 19.01
C ASP A 342 29.80 10.25 19.86
N TYR A 343 28.63 9.75 20.24
CA TYR A 343 28.54 8.50 20.99
C TYR A 343 27.51 7.57 20.34
N THR A 344 27.84 6.29 20.33
CA THR A 344 26.97 5.22 19.84
C THR A 344 26.87 4.16 20.93
N ILE A 345 25.66 3.83 21.34
CA ILE A 345 25.37 2.74 22.29
C ILE A 345 24.75 1.61 21.49
N GLU A 346 25.50 0.52 21.28
CA GLU A 346 25.00 -0.70 20.64
C GLU A 346 24.45 -1.62 21.70
N TYR A 347 23.34 -2.26 21.39
CA TYR A 347 22.69 -3.22 22.29
C TYR A 347 21.95 -4.31 21.53
N ASP A 348 21.93 -5.48 22.13
CA ASP A 348 21.12 -6.60 21.68
C ASP A 348 19.74 -6.52 22.28
N VAL A 349 18.70 -6.76 21.48
CA VAL A 349 17.32 -6.87 21.92
C VAL A 349 16.94 -8.36 21.97
N LYS A 350 16.32 -8.81 23.05
CA LYS A 350 15.85 -10.20 23.19
C LYS A 350 14.83 -10.54 22.10
N ALA A 351 14.69 -11.80 21.74
CA ALA A 351 13.58 -12.28 20.94
C ALA A 351 12.25 -12.17 21.71
N PHE A 352 11.18 -11.76 21.03
CA PHE A 352 9.85 -11.66 21.61
C PHE A 352 8.94 -12.79 21.10
N ASN A 353 8.17 -13.39 22.02
CA ASN A 353 7.04 -14.21 21.64
C ASN A 353 5.89 -13.36 21.12
N LEU A 354 4.83 -13.99 20.56
CA LEU A 354 3.70 -13.27 19.95
C LEU A 354 3.02 -12.28 20.93
N GLU A 355 2.81 -12.67 22.17
CA GLU A 355 2.16 -11.84 23.20
C GLU A 355 2.99 -10.61 23.52
N GLU A 356 4.29 -10.79 23.72
CA GLU A 356 5.25 -9.72 23.96
C GLU A 356 5.36 -8.80 22.74
N ALA A 357 5.48 -9.40 21.52
CA ALA A 357 5.60 -8.65 20.27
C ALA A 357 4.37 -7.75 20.04
N ARG A 358 3.15 -8.21 20.32
CA ARG A 358 1.93 -7.38 20.24
C ARG A 358 1.98 -6.17 21.18
N LYS A 359 2.46 -6.32 22.40
CA LYS A 359 2.62 -5.21 23.36
C LYS A 359 3.69 -4.23 22.89
N VAL A 360 4.83 -4.75 22.46
CA VAL A 360 5.97 -3.96 21.97
C VAL A 360 5.62 -3.22 20.67
N MET A 361 4.82 -3.82 19.80
CA MET A 361 4.35 -3.22 18.55
C MET A 361 3.63 -1.88 18.76
N ASN A 362 2.84 -1.78 19.83
CA ASN A 362 2.07 -0.57 20.14
C ASN A 362 2.85 0.47 20.95
N THR A 363 3.96 0.09 21.59
CA THR A 363 4.70 0.97 22.50
C THR A 363 6.09 1.33 21.98
N ARG A 364 6.84 0.35 21.49
CA ARG A 364 8.24 0.47 21.07
C ARG A 364 8.56 -0.43 19.85
N PRO A 365 7.88 -0.22 18.69
CA PRO A 365 8.02 -1.10 17.52
C PRO A 365 9.45 -1.21 16.99
N GLN A 366 10.31 -0.22 17.23
CA GLN A 366 11.72 -0.25 16.84
C GLN A 366 12.52 -1.42 17.47
N LYS A 367 12.01 -2.04 18.52
CA LYS A 367 12.61 -3.23 19.14
C LYS A 367 12.29 -4.54 18.41
N LEU A 368 11.25 -4.53 17.58
CA LEU A 368 10.85 -5.73 16.84
C LEU A 368 11.73 -5.92 15.61
N SER A 369 11.98 -7.18 15.30
CA SER A 369 12.45 -7.58 13.97
C SER A 369 11.30 -7.52 12.98
N LEU A 370 11.64 -7.47 11.68
CA LEU A 370 10.62 -7.52 10.62
C LEU A 370 9.82 -8.83 10.65
N GLN A 371 10.47 -9.94 11.04
CA GLN A 371 9.83 -11.25 11.20
C GLN A 371 8.83 -11.26 12.37
N GLU A 372 9.19 -10.66 13.51
CA GLU A 372 8.28 -10.53 14.65
C GLU A 372 7.07 -9.63 14.31
N MET A 373 7.27 -8.56 13.55
CA MET A 373 6.15 -7.76 13.04
C MET A 373 5.24 -8.57 12.11
N TYR A 374 5.82 -9.38 11.21
CA TYR A 374 5.06 -10.27 10.34
C TYR A 374 4.26 -11.32 11.13
N MET A 375 4.86 -11.88 12.19
CA MET A 375 4.17 -12.78 13.12
C MET A 375 2.98 -12.09 13.80
N VAL A 376 3.13 -10.84 14.21
CA VAL A 376 2.02 -10.03 14.78
C VAL A 376 0.95 -9.79 13.73
N ALA A 377 1.31 -9.43 12.48
CA ALA A 377 0.33 -9.26 11.41
C ALA A 377 -0.51 -10.52 11.21
N ASN A 378 0.14 -11.69 11.08
CA ASN A 378 -0.55 -12.96 10.86
C ASN A 378 -1.44 -13.41 12.04
N SER A 379 -1.36 -12.77 13.18
CA SER A 379 -2.23 -13.02 14.32
C SER A 379 -3.58 -12.28 14.23
N TYR A 380 -3.75 -11.40 13.25
CA TYR A 380 -4.99 -10.71 12.93
C TYR A 380 -5.65 -11.28 11.67
N PRO A 381 -6.95 -11.11 11.49
CA PRO A 381 -7.61 -11.46 10.23
C PRO A 381 -6.98 -10.72 9.05
N LYS A 382 -6.66 -11.43 7.98
CA LYS A 382 -6.08 -10.82 6.76
C LYS A 382 -6.99 -9.70 6.25
N GLY A 383 -6.39 -8.54 5.95
CA GLY A 383 -7.10 -7.36 5.46
C GLY A 383 -7.82 -6.55 6.53
N SER A 384 -7.78 -6.94 7.81
CA SER A 384 -8.27 -6.10 8.90
C SER A 384 -7.44 -4.83 9.04
N GLU A 385 -7.96 -3.84 9.75
CA GLU A 385 -7.24 -2.60 10.01
C GLU A 385 -5.95 -2.87 10.81
N GLU A 386 -6.02 -3.73 11.81
CA GLU A 386 -4.87 -4.13 12.63
C GLU A 386 -3.79 -4.82 11.80
N TYR A 387 -4.20 -5.78 10.94
CA TYR A 387 -3.30 -6.47 10.00
C TYR A 387 -2.53 -5.46 9.14
N ASN A 388 -3.24 -4.53 8.54
CA ASN A 388 -2.67 -3.52 7.65
C ASN A 388 -1.77 -2.51 8.39
N ASN A 389 -2.16 -2.09 9.60
CA ASN A 389 -1.40 -1.16 10.43
C ASN A 389 -0.03 -1.72 10.83
N VAL A 390 0.09 -3.04 11.00
CA VAL A 390 1.39 -3.66 11.25
C VAL A 390 2.34 -3.43 10.07
N PHE A 391 1.91 -3.63 8.82
CA PHE A 391 2.77 -3.39 7.65
C PHE A 391 3.10 -1.91 7.45
N ASP A 392 2.16 -1.00 7.75
CA ASP A 392 2.44 0.44 7.74
C ASP A 392 3.50 0.81 8.79
N THR A 393 3.50 0.15 9.95
CA THR A 393 4.51 0.35 10.97
C THR A 393 5.84 -0.29 10.57
N ALA A 394 5.81 -1.50 10.01
CA ALA A 394 7.01 -2.21 9.55
C ALA A 394 7.81 -1.36 8.53
N VAL A 395 7.14 -0.78 7.54
CA VAL A 395 7.82 0.06 6.54
C VAL A 395 8.31 1.40 7.10
N LYS A 396 7.74 1.89 8.21
CA LYS A 396 8.28 3.06 8.92
C LYS A 396 9.56 2.72 9.69
N MET A 397 9.61 1.53 10.29
CA MET A 397 10.79 1.07 11.03
C MET A 397 11.92 0.62 10.10
N PHE A 398 11.58 0.04 8.95
CA PHE A 398 12.52 -0.48 7.95
C PHE A 398 12.27 0.14 6.56
N PRO A 399 12.47 1.47 6.40
CA PRO A 399 12.06 2.21 5.20
C PRO A 399 12.81 1.83 3.92
N GLU A 400 14.01 1.25 4.05
CA GLU A 400 14.82 0.82 2.90
C GLU A 400 14.81 -0.71 2.70
N ASP A 401 14.14 -1.45 3.58
CA ASP A 401 14.02 -2.90 3.43
C ASP A 401 13.04 -3.25 2.31
N LYS A 402 13.52 -4.04 1.35
CA LYS A 402 12.75 -4.41 0.14
C LYS A 402 11.50 -5.21 0.48
N LEU A 403 11.59 -6.08 1.48
CA LEU A 403 10.51 -6.98 1.86
C LEU A 403 9.44 -6.25 2.69
N ALA A 404 9.86 -5.35 3.58
CA ALA A 404 8.93 -4.45 4.29
C ALA A 404 8.13 -3.61 3.30
N ASN A 405 8.80 -3.05 2.28
CA ASN A 405 8.14 -2.28 1.23
C ASN A 405 7.22 -3.13 0.35
N LEU A 406 7.58 -4.37 0.01
CA LEU A 406 6.71 -5.28 -0.74
C LEU A 406 5.43 -5.58 0.05
N ASN A 407 5.53 -6.03 1.29
CA ASN A 407 4.38 -6.39 2.11
C ASN A 407 3.49 -5.17 2.40
N ALA A 408 4.07 -3.99 2.63
CA ALA A 408 3.31 -2.75 2.79
C ALA A 408 2.60 -2.31 1.50
N ALA A 409 3.20 -2.56 0.33
CA ALA A 409 2.56 -2.29 -0.96
C ALA A 409 1.33 -3.19 -1.16
N ILE A 410 1.44 -4.47 -0.81
CA ILE A 410 0.31 -5.42 -0.88
C ILE A 410 -0.82 -4.95 0.06
N ALA A 411 -0.50 -4.62 1.31
CA ALA A 411 -1.49 -4.12 2.26
C ALA A 411 -2.16 -2.81 1.79
N ALA A 412 -1.42 -1.94 1.10
CA ALA A 412 -1.97 -0.72 0.51
C ALA A 412 -2.93 -1.04 -0.67
N ILE A 413 -2.59 -2.02 -1.51
CA ILE A 413 -3.47 -2.49 -2.61
C ILE A 413 -4.76 -3.07 -2.04
N ASP A 414 -4.67 -3.89 -0.99
CA ASP A 414 -5.85 -4.50 -0.36
C ASP A 414 -6.84 -3.45 0.18
N ARG A 415 -6.33 -2.27 0.57
CA ARG A 415 -7.15 -1.12 0.99
C ARG A 415 -7.56 -0.19 -0.16
N GLY A 416 -7.09 -0.42 -1.38
CA GLY A 416 -7.31 0.46 -2.52
C GLY A 416 -6.44 1.73 -2.52
N ASP A 417 -5.42 1.82 -1.67
CA ASP A 417 -4.51 2.98 -1.58
C ASP A 417 -3.40 2.91 -2.65
N LYS A 418 -3.75 3.39 -3.84
CA LYS A 418 -2.87 3.41 -5.02
C LYS A 418 -1.58 4.20 -4.80
N VAL A 419 -1.68 5.32 -4.10
CA VAL A 419 -0.56 6.25 -3.88
C VAL A 419 0.51 5.61 -2.99
N ARG A 420 0.10 5.03 -1.87
CA ARG A 420 1.04 4.32 -0.98
C ARG A 420 1.60 3.07 -1.64
N ALA A 421 0.76 2.29 -2.34
CA ALA A 421 1.20 1.11 -3.07
C ALA A 421 2.32 1.43 -4.07
N GLU A 422 2.15 2.48 -4.89
CA GLU A 422 3.17 2.92 -5.84
C GLU A 422 4.46 3.37 -5.15
N LYS A 423 4.33 4.17 -4.07
CA LYS A 423 5.48 4.63 -3.27
C LYS A 423 6.31 3.47 -2.74
N TYR A 424 5.66 2.46 -2.17
CA TYR A 424 6.35 1.31 -1.60
C TYR A 424 6.94 0.40 -2.68
N LEU A 425 6.24 0.19 -3.80
CA LEU A 425 6.76 -0.61 -4.92
C LEU A 425 8.03 -0.04 -5.56
N LYS A 426 8.28 1.27 -5.46
CA LYS A 426 9.55 1.89 -5.90
C LYS A 426 10.75 1.37 -5.09
N LYS A 427 10.54 0.96 -3.84
CA LYS A 427 11.58 0.46 -2.93
C LYS A 427 11.54 -1.07 -2.72
N ALA A 428 10.51 -1.76 -3.21
CA ALA A 428 10.35 -3.21 -3.05
C ALA A 428 11.37 -4.05 -3.87
N GLY A 429 12.14 -3.40 -4.74
CA GLY A 429 13.14 -4.08 -5.59
C GLY A 429 12.54 -4.76 -6.80
N THR A 430 13.02 -5.98 -7.11
CA THR A 430 12.62 -6.79 -8.27
C THR A 430 12.37 -8.23 -7.86
N GLY A 431 11.57 -8.96 -8.64
CA GLY A 431 11.27 -10.38 -8.41
C GLY A 431 9.83 -10.71 -8.78
N ALA A 432 9.52 -12.00 -8.83
CA ALA A 432 8.21 -12.48 -9.24
C ALA A 432 7.06 -11.96 -8.36
N GLU A 433 7.28 -11.87 -7.05
CA GLU A 433 6.29 -11.34 -6.11
C GLU A 433 6.07 -9.83 -6.30
N VAL A 434 7.14 -9.09 -6.62
CA VAL A 434 7.06 -7.65 -6.92
C VAL A 434 6.30 -7.42 -8.23
N ASP A 435 6.58 -8.22 -9.27
CA ASP A 435 5.87 -8.15 -10.54
C ASP A 435 4.39 -8.52 -10.36
N ASN A 436 4.07 -9.57 -9.58
CA ASN A 436 2.69 -9.89 -9.22
C ASN A 436 1.99 -8.71 -8.53
N THR A 437 2.67 -8.06 -7.58
CA THR A 437 2.11 -6.92 -6.85
C THR A 437 1.91 -5.70 -7.75
N ARG A 438 2.82 -5.46 -8.70
CA ARG A 438 2.63 -4.44 -9.77
C ARG A 438 1.44 -4.76 -10.66
N GLY A 439 1.25 -6.04 -10.98
CA GLY A 439 0.06 -6.51 -11.71
C GLY A 439 -1.23 -6.21 -10.94
N CYS A 440 -1.25 -6.48 -9.63
CA CYS A 440 -2.39 -6.14 -8.77
C CYS A 440 -2.65 -4.62 -8.70
N LEU A 441 -1.60 -3.81 -8.62
CA LEU A 441 -1.74 -2.35 -8.68
C LEU A 441 -2.27 -1.87 -10.03
N ALA A 442 -1.83 -2.48 -11.14
CA ALA A 442 -2.33 -2.17 -12.47
C ALA A 442 -3.83 -2.51 -12.60
N VAL A 443 -4.27 -3.65 -12.05
CA VAL A 443 -5.72 -3.98 -11.97
C VAL A 443 -6.47 -2.94 -11.14
N LEU A 444 -5.93 -2.50 -10.02
CA LEU A 444 -6.53 -1.44 -9.20
C LEU A 444 -6.64 -0.11 -9.98
N ASN A 445 -5.71 0.14 -10.90
CA ASN A 445 -5.72 1.29 -11.81
C ASN A 445 -6.57 1.07 -13.09
N GLU A 446 -7.21 -0.10 -13.21
CA GLU A 446 -7.98 -0.52 -14.40
C GLU A 446 -7.12 -0.63 -15.68
N ASP A 447 -5.79 -0.73 -15.54
CA ASP A 447 -4.84 -0.99 -16.63
C ASP A 447 -4.59 -2.50 -16.77
N TYR A 448 -5.54 -3.16 -17.39
CA TYR A 448 -5.49 -4.62 -17.56
C TYR A 448 -4.40 -5.07 -18.54
N VAL A 449 -3.98 -4.20 -19.46
CA VAL A 449 -2.88 -4.50 -20.41
C VAL A 449 -1.56 -4.57 -19.67
N ALA A 450 -1.24 -3.57 -18.83
CA ALA A 450 -0.06 -3.60 -17.97
C ALA A 450 -0.15 -4.75 -16.96
N ALA A 451 -1.33 -4.99 -16.37
CA ALA A 451 -1.55 -6.08 -15.42
C ALA A 451 -1.18 -7.44 -16.04
N LYS A 452 -1.65 -7.73 -17.25
CA LYS A 452 -1.32 -8.95 -17.98
C LYS A 452 0.19 -9.12 -18.15
N GLN A 453 0.90 -8.06 -18.56
CA GLN A 453 2.36 -8.11 -18.73
C GLN A 453 3.10 -8.39 -17.41
N TYR A 454 2.68 -7.78 -16.33
CA TYR A 454 3.29 -8.01 -15.02
C TYR A 454 3.01 -9.42 -14.50
N PHE A 455 1.79 -9.93 -14.62
CA PHE A 455 1.48 -11.31 -14.22
C PHE A 455 2.22 -12.34 -15.08
N GLN A 456 2.39 -12.10 -16.38
CA GLN A 456 3.23 -12.96 -17.24
C GLN A 456 4.68 -13.00 -16.75
N LYS A 457 5.28 -11.86 -16.35
CA LYS A 457 6.62 -11.83 -15.77
C LYS A 457 6.68 -12.58 -14.44
N ALA A 458 5.67 -12.43 -13.60
CA ALA A 458 5.60 -13.14 -12.32
C ALA A 458 5.48 -14.66 -12.49
N VAL A 459 4.69 -15.13 -13.46
CA VAL A 459 4.59 -16.55 -13.84
C VAL A 459 5.92 -17.06 -14.37
N ALA A 460 6.57 -16.33 -15.28
CA ALA A 460 7.89 -16.68 -15.82
C ALA A 460 8.96 -16.71 -14.72
N GLY A 461 8.82 -15.88 -13.68
CA GLY A 461 9.65 -15.89 -12.48
C GLY A 461 9.34 -17.02 -11.48
N GLY A 462 8.40 -17.92 -11.80
CA GLY A 462 8.09 -19.12 -11.01
C GLY A 462 7.06 -18.91 -9.89
N LEU A 463 6.36 -17.79 -9.81
CA LEU A 463 5.33 -17.54 -8.80
C LEU A 463 4.02 -18.24 -9.18
N LYS A 464 3.74 -19.39 -8.59
CA LYS A 464 2.58 -20.25 -8.92
C LYS A 464 1.23 -19.53 -8.84
N GLY A 465 1.02 -18.70 -7.79
CA GLY A 465 -0.24 -17.98 -7.63
C GLY A 465 -0.48 -16.87 -8.67
N ALA A 466 0.55 -16.42 -9.39
CA ALA A 466 0.42 -15.42 -10.44
C ALA A 466 -0.34 -15.93 -11.67
N GLN A 467 -0.34 -17.26 -11.92
CA GLN A 467 -1.11 -17.84 -13.02
C GLN A 467 -2.62 -17.60 -12.83
N GLU A 468 -3.13 -17.76 -11.61
CA GLU A 468 -4.53 -17.47 -11.31
C GLU A 468 -4.89 -16.00 -11.60
N ASN A 469 -3.99 -15.06 -11.26
CA ASN A 469 -4.19 -13.65 -11.55
C ASN A 469 -4.17 -13.38 -13.06
N LEU A 470 -3.24 -14.02 -13.78
CA LEU A 470 -3.15 -13.91 -15.25
C LEU A 470 -4.43 -14.41 -15.93
N ASP A 471 -4.95 -15.56 -15.47
CA ASP A 471 -6.17 -16.14 -16.03
C ASP A 471 -7.39 -15.23 -15.79
N LYS A 472 -7.47 -14.61 -14.61
CA LYS A 472 -8.52 -13.63 -14.28
C LYS A 472 -8.45 -12.39 -15.17
N VAL A 473 -7.24 -11.89 -15.45
CA VAL A 473 -7.06 -10.70 -16.30
C VAL A 473 -7.30 -11.03 -17.78
N ASN A 474 -6.89 -12.19 -18.26
CA ASN A 474 -7.16 -12.61 -19.62
C ASN A 474 -8.67 -12.59 -19.94
N LYS A 475 -9.51 -13.07 -19.01
CA LYS A 475 -10.97 -13.03 -19.17
C LYS A 475 -11.57 -11.62 -19.25
N VAL A 476 -10.81 -10.60 -18.88
CA VAL A 476 -11.24 -9.19 -18.93
C VAL A 476 -10.74 -8.50 -20.19
N VAL A 477 -9.63 -8.97 -20.75
CA VAL A 477 -8.96 -8.36 -21.92
C VAL A 477 -9.40 -9.00 -23.24
N GLU A 478 -9.81 -10.28 -23.23
CA GLU A 478 -10.44 -11.00 -24.36
C GLU A 478 -11.92 -10.60 -24.50
#